data_918f6d50c49861a1cac1b2affda8c7ba
#
_entry.id   918f6d50c49861a1cac1b2affda8c7ba
#
_cell.length_a   1.000
_cell.length_b   1.000
_cell.length_c   1.000
_cell.angle_alpha   90.00
_cell.angle_beta   90.00
_cell.angle_gamma   90.00
#
_symmetry.space_group_name_H-M   'P 1'
#
loop_
_entity.id
_entity.type
_entity.pdbx_description
1 polymer ?
#
loop_
_entity_poly.entity_id
_entity_poly.type
_entity_poly.pdbx_seq_one_letter_code
_entity_poly.pdbx_strand_id
1 'polypeptide(L)'
;VGSEMGIRDRINPPAIPGLGTTGGFEFWIQDTGSGTPQQLGDVLNNFLQKARQRPELTGLTSTYNANNQQLKINFDRDKAQLLGLSTADVFNTLQSQFGSAISSQFSQFSRVWFVIMQSEPKYRAKPEDIDKLYVRNSNGEMIPLSAVITTEYTNGATSLPHYNGFPAAQVIGNAAPGYSSGQGMKALEEVAAEVLPPGYTYGWTGISYEQQSSGSSSAIVFGFGLLLVFLVLAAQYESWALPGSVILAVPFGVIGALLATWARGLENDVYFQIGMLVMIGLAAKNAILIVEFAVELRHKGMDLVRAAIDAGELRFRPIIMTSLAFIGGTIPLAVATGAGAASRHSLGTGIVGGMIGVSTLALLFVPIFYVWFEGWAERSGAKSALKLAAKLSSRNIPITDKLRTAILRGPGTVYDPNATVKVSPSGELTVINSPGFNPEGVENQDIGIGDLTSQEQKANVESADKLTDLEREKSVKEDKTEITKEVLSANEVSQKAADAKNNKGAVSYTHLRAHETVL
;
A
#
# COMPACT_ATOMS: atom_id res chain seq x y z
N VAL A 1 12.85 35.97 -2.18
CA VAL A 1 11.73 35.16 -1.63
C VAL A 1 11.01 34.37 -2.74
N GLY A 2 11.16 34.77 -4.03
CA GLY A 2 10.47 34.10 -5.16
C GLY A 2 11.18 32.88 -5.78
N SER A 3 12.48 32.66 -5.51
CA SER A 3 13.26 31.61 -6.18
C SER A 3 13.27 30.25 -5.43
N GLU A 4 12.97 30.24 -4.15
CA GLU A 4 12.96 28.99 -3.36
C GLU A 4 11.65 28.19 -3.49
N MET A 5 10.54 28.83 -3.83
CA MET A 5 9.25 28.13 -4.04
C MET A 5 9.27 27.26 -5.31
N GLY A 6 10.00 27.66 -6.35
CA GLY A 6 10.06 26.92 -7.61
C GLY A 6 10.82 25.59 -7.57
N ILE A 7 11.64 25.36 -6.54
CA ILE A 7 12.39 24.10 -6.38
C ILE A 7 11.54 23.06 -5.61
N ARG A 8 10.75 23.50 -4.65
CA ARG A 8 9.90 22.61 -3.85
C ARG A 8 8.76 21.98 -4.65
N ASP A 9 8.29 22.64 -5.69
CA ASP A 9 7.21 22.14 -6.55
C ASP A 9 7.69 21.16 -7.63
N ARG A 10 9.01 20.98 -7.81
CA ARG A 10 9.56 20.14 -8.87
C ARG A 10 9.90 18.72 -8.46
N ILE A 11 10.10 18.46 -7.18
CA ILE A 11 10.45 17.14 -6.66
C ILE A 11 9.47 16.80 -5.54
N ASN A 12 8.49 15.98 -5.85
CA ASN A 12 7.60 15.44 -4.83
C ASN A 12 8.34 14.37 -4.03
N PRO A 13 8.20 14.34 -2.70
CA PRO A 13 8.72 13.22 -1.91
C PRO A 13 8.02 11.93 -2.31
N PRO A 14 8.68 10.76 -2.14
CA PRO A 14 8.06 9.49 -2.43
C PRO A 14 6.81 9.30 -1.57
N ALA A 15 5.79 8.72 -2.17
CA ALA A 15 4.51 8.50 -1.50
C ALA A 15 4.63 7.51 -0.33
N ILE A 16 5.55 6.53 -0.45
CA ILE A 16 5.91 5.58 0.61
C ILE A 16 7.36 5.86 1.05
N PRO A 17 7.61 6.21 2.32
CA PRO A 17 8.96 6.34 2.84
C PRO A 17 9.73 5.01 2.68
N GLY A 18 10.91 5.08 2.07
CA GLY A 18 11.76 3.91 1.81
C GLY A 18 11.54 3.23 0.45
N LEU A 19 10.51 3.58 -0.28
CA LEU A 19 10.28 3.14 -1.66
C LEU A 19 10.59 4.29 -2.63
N GLY A 20 11.84 4.36 -3.10
CA GLY A 20 12.33 5.40 -3.98
C GLY A 20 12.79 6.68 -3.27
N THR A 21 13.36 7.58 -4.02
CA THR A 21 13.90 8.87 -3.55
C THR A 21 13.00 10.05 -3.87
N THR A 22 12.13 9.88 -4.88
CA THR A 22 11.21 10.92 -5.37
C THR A 22 9.84 10.33 -5.69
N GLY A 23 8.82 11.20 -5.72
CA GLY A 23 7.52 10.84 -6.31
C GLY A 23 7.60 10.92 -7.84
N GLY A 24 6.87 10.03 -8.52
CA GLY A 24 6.86 9.91 -9.97
C GLY A 24 7.73 8.77 -10.48
N PHE A 25 8.20 8.88 -11.72
CA PHE A 25 9.02 7.84 -12.33
C PHE A 25 10.47 7.93 -11.84
N GLU A 26 11.05 6.78 -11.53
CA GLU A 26 12.48 6.59 -11.32
C GLU A 26 13.02 5.62 -12.37
N PHE A 27 13.57 6.17 -13.44
CA PHE A 27 14.11 5.44 -14.59
C PHE A 27 15.63 5.59 -14.64
N TRP A 28 16.34 4.50 -14.82
CA TRP A 28 17.80 4.48 -14.89
C TRP A 28 18.27 4.07 -16.28
N ILE A 29 19.12 4.88 -16.89
CA ILE A 29 19.87 4.51 -18.08
C ILE A 29 21.21 3.97 -17.63
N GLN A 30 21.52 2.73 -17.98
CA GLN A 30 22.71 1.99 -17.57
C GLN A 30 23.67 1.86 -18.74
N ASP A 31 24.95 2.10 -18.49
CA ASP A 31 26.03 1.76 -19.42
C ASP A 31 26.58 0.36 -19.08
N THR A 32 26.18 -0.64 -19.84
CA THR A 32 26.67 -2.01 -19.71
C THR A 32 27.93 -2.29 -20.53
N GLY A 33 28.37 -1.29 -21.29
CA GLY A 33 29.60 -1.32 -22.05
C GLY A 33 30.80 -0.76 -21.27
N SER A 34 31.72 -0.17 -21.96
CA SER A 34 32.90 0.50 -21.41
C SER A 34 32.93 1.99 -21.80
N GLY A 35 31.76 2.62 -21.80
CA GLY A 35 31.62 4.02 -22.17
C GLY A 35 32.24 4.98 -21.13
N THR A 36 32.51 6.19 -21.56
CA THR A 36 32.97 7.25 -20.67
C THR A 36 31.78 7.96 -20.00
N PRO A 37 31.98 8.61 -18.84
CA PRO A 37 30.92 9.40 -18.21
C PRO A 37 30.32 10.46 -19.13
N GLN A 38 31.11 11.04 -20.03
CA GLN A 38 30.66 12.03 -21.03
C GLN A 38 29.71 11.38 -22.03
N GLN A 39 30.02 10.17 -22.54
CA GLN A 39 29.18 9.45 -23.48
C GLN A 39 27.82 9.09 -22.83
N LEU A 40 27.80 8.65 -21.55
CA LEU A 40 26.56 8.44 -20.81
C LEU A 40 25.75 9.76 -20.71
N GLY A 41 26.42 10.89 -20.48
CA GLY A 41 25.80 12.22 -20.47
C GLY A 41 25.18 12.62 -21.81
N ASP A 42 25.85 12.33 -22.93
CA ASP A 42 25.36 12.61 -24.27
C ASP A 42 24.12 11.72 -24.60
N VAL A 43 24.19 10.44 -24.29
CA VAL A 43 23.04 9.50 -24.43
C VAL A 43 21.86 9.96 -23.59
N LEU A 44 22.09 10.35 -22.33
CA LEU A 44 21.06 10.88 -21.44
C LEU A 44 20.41 12.14 -22.02
N ASN A 45 21.20 13.08 -22.51
CA ASN A 45 20.68 14.34 -23.07
C ASN A 45 19.84 14.09 -24.33
N ASN A 46 20.28 13.20 -25.22
CA ASN A 46 19.51 12.79 -26.39
C ASN A 46 18.19 12.11 -25.99
N PHE A 47 18.23 11.19 -25.02
CA PHE A 47 17.05 10.55 -24.45
C PHE A 47 16.07 11.58 -23.87
N LEU A 48 16.54 12.50 -23.03
CA LEU A 48 15.70 13.54 -22.43
C LEU A 48 15.08 14.47 -23.48
N GLN A 49 15.83 14.81 -24.53
CA GLN A 49 15.33 15.64 -25.62
C GLN A 49 14.16 14.98 -26.34
N LYS A 50 14.25 13.69 -26.63
CA LYS A 50 13.19 12.90 -27.27
C LYS A 50 12.02 12.65 -26.34
N ALA A 51 12.30 12.27 -25.10
CA ALA A 51 11.27 12.00 -24.09
C ALA A 51 10.42 13.23 -23.76
N ARG A 52 11.01 14.43 -23.76
CA ARG A 52 10.26 15.70 -23.56
C ARG A 52 9.32 16.07 -24.71
N GLN A 53 9.45 15.43 -25.87
CA GLN A 53 8.52 15.61 -27.00
C GLN A 53 7.26 14.74 -26.87
N ARG A 54 7.24 13.80 -25.94
CA ARG A 54 6.11 12.90 -25.72
C ARG A 54 5.04 13.60 -24.90
N PRO A 55 3.78 13.63 -25.37
CA PRO A 55 2.68 14.29 -24.65
C PRO A 55 2.31 13.57 -23.34
N GLU A 56 2.68 12.29 -23.19
CA GLU A 56 2.41 11.47 -22.00
C GLU A 56 3.32 11.83 -20.82
N LEU A 57 4.40 12.60 -21.05
CA LEU A 57 5.47 12.83 -20.08
C LEU A 57 5.58 14.29 -19.68
N THR A 58 5.85 14.56 -18.42
CA THR A 58 6.07 15.91 -17.89
C THR A 58 7.13 15.93 -16.79
N GLY A 59 7.78 17.08 -16.61
CA GLY A 59 8.74 17.30 -15.53
C GLY A 59 10.00 16.44 -15.59
N LEU A 60 10.38 15.94 -16.78
CA LEU A 60 11.56 15.10 -16.95
C LEU A 60 12.85 15.85 -16.63
N THR A 61 13.58 15.34 -15.63
CA THR A 61 14.86 15.90 -15.16
C THR A 61 15.85 14.79 -14.83
N SER A 62 17.12 15.12 -14.80
CA SER A 62 18.18 14.25 -14.29
C SER A 62 19.14 15.07 -13.45
N THR A 63 19.66 14.46 -12.40
CA THR A 63 20.74 15.04 -11.58
C THR A 63 22.13 14.72 -12.13
N TYR A 64 22.22 13.80 -13.09
CA TYR A 64 23.48 13.44 -13.73
C TYR A 64 23.93 14.55 -14.68
N ASN A 65 25.13 15.05 -14.46
CA ASN A 65 25.78 16.03 -15.34
C ASN A 65 27.25 15.67 -15.47
N ALA A 66 27.63 15.29 -16.69
CA ALA A 66 29.01 14.93 -17.02
C ALA A 66 29.88 16.11 -17.43
N ASN A 67 29.29 17.29 -17.66
CA ASN A 67 29.98 18.47 -18.21
C ASN A 67 30.18 19.57 -17.16
N ASN A 68 30.33 19.21 -15.90
CA ASN A 68 30.71 20.19 -14.89
C ASN A 68 32.20 20.55 -15.03
N GLN A 69 32.48 21.84 -15.04
CA GLN A 69 33.83 22.30 -15.03
C GLN A 69 34.51 21.94 -13.71
N GLN A 70 35.65 21.26 -13.79
CA GLN A 70 36.44 20.79 -12.67
C GLN A 70 37.87 21.29 -12.82
N LEU A 71 38.53 21.50 -11.70
CA LEU A 71 39.95 21.81 -11.66
C LEU A 71 40.69 20.48 -11.39
N LYS A 72 41.37 19.97 -12.40
CA LYS A 72 42.22 18.80 -12.30
C LYS A 72 43.58 19.20 -11.79
N ILE A 73 44.02 18.53 -10.75
CA ILE A 73 45.35 18.71 -10.13
C ILE A 73 46.24 17.59 -10.63
N ASN A 74 47.26 17.95 -11.39
CA ASN A 74 48.30 17.02 -11.81
C ASN A 74 49.45 17.12 -10.81
N PHE A 75 49.67 16.05 -10.07
CA PHE A 75 50.70 15.98 -9.02
C PHE A 75 51.91 15.19 -9.53
N ASP A 76 53.09 15.85 -9.53
CA ASP A 76 54.35 15.24 -9.91
C ASP A 76 54.93 14.51 -8.69
N ARG A 77 54.76 13.18 -8.65
CA ARG A 77 55.18 12.33 -7.54
C ARG A 77 56.68 12.19 -7.45
N ASP A 78 57.41 12.16 -8.58
CA ASP A 78 58.86 11.99 -8.64
C ASP A 78 59.55 13.24 -8.08
N LYS A 79 59.07 14.39 -8.51
CA LYS A 79 59.58 15.68 -8.02
C LYS A 79 59.26 15.89 -6.54
N ALA A 80 58.06 15.48 -6.07
CA ALA A 80 57.71 15.55 -4.65
C ALA A 80 58.66 14.68 -3.80
N GLN A 81 58.97 13.48 -4.25
CA GLN A 81 59.90 12.58 -3.57
C GLN A 81 61.33 13.18 -3.49
N LEU A 82 61.82 13.77 -4.59
CA LEU A 82 63.13 14.45 -4.61
C LEU A 82 63.18 15.64 -3.66
N LEU A 83 62.07 16.34 -3.46
CA LEU A 83 61.96 17.47 -2.53
C LEU A 83 61.67 17.03 -1.08
N GLY A 84 61.54 15.72 -0.83
CA GLY A 84 61.25 15.17 0.49
C GLY A 84 59.80 15.43 0.98
N LEU A 85 58.85 15.62 0.04
CA LEU A 85 57.44 15.84 0.35
C LEU A 85 56.69 14.52 0.47
N SER A 86 55.89 14.39 1.51
CA SER A 86 54.92 13.28 1.65
C SER A 86 53.70 13.54 0.77
N THR A 87 53.32 12.56 -0.02
CA THR A 87 52.09 12.63 -0.83
C THR A 87 50.85 12.87 0.05
N ALA A 88 50.81 12.26 1.23
CA ALA A 88 49.72 12.42 2.20
C ALA A 88 49.62 13.88 2.69
N ASP A 89 50.74 14.51 3.01
CA ASP A 89 50.73 15.89 3.51
C ASP A 89 50.33 16.90 2.42
N VAL A 90 50.71 16.65 1.16
CA VAL A 90 50.25 17.45 0.04
C VAL A 90 48.73 17.38 -0.13
N PHE A 91 48.17 16.18 -0.18
CA PHE A 91 46.72 16.01 -0.31
C PHE A 91 45.93 16.46 0.91
N ASN A 92 46.41 16.23 2.14
CA ASN A 92 45.80 16.74 3.36
C ASN A 92 45.77 18.30 3.37
N THR A 93 46.85 18.93 2.91
CA THR A 93 46.91 20.39 2.80
C THR A 93 45.87 20.89 1.79
N LEU A 94 45.79 20.29 0.60
CA LEU A 94 44.81 20.65 -0.42
C LEU A 94 43.37 20.42 0.11
N GLN A 95 43.11 19.29 0.76
CA GLN A 95 41.79 18.98 1.31
C GLN A 95 41.40 19.98 2.41
N SER A 96 42.30 20.32 3.32
CA SER A 96 42.00 21.25 4.42
C SER A 96 41.79 22.69 3.91
N GLN A 97 42.43 23.08 2.82
CA GLN A 97 42.37 24.46 2.29
C GLN A 97 41.22 24.64 1.30
N PHE A 98 41.09 23.79 0.28
CA PHE A 98 40.08 23.91 -0.80
C PHE A 98 38.84 23.05 -0.61
N GLY A 99 38.99 21.88 -0.02
CA GLY A 99 37.87 21.01 0.34
C GLY A 99 37.31 21.34 1.70
N SER A 100 37.10 20.30 2.48
CA SER A 100 36.78 20.42 3.91
C SER A 100 37.39 19.25 4.66
N ALA A 101 38.08 19.54 5.77
CA ALA A 101 38.63 18.53 6.66
C ALA A 101 37.82 18.49 7.95
N ILE A 102 37.38 17.30 8.36
CA ILE A 102 36.77 17.11 9.67
C ILE A 102 37.92 17.04 10.71
N SER A 103 38.06 18.11 11.49
CA SER A 103 39.10 18.21 12.51
C SER A 103 38.75 17.44 13.79
N SER A 104 37.48 17.50 14.21
CA SER A 104 36.97 16.78 15.39
C SER A 104 35.47 16.66 15.34
N GLN A 105 34.89 15.98 16.32
CA GLN A 105 33.45 15.91 16.50
C GLN A 105 33.11 16.04 18.00
N PHE A 106 31.95 16.58 18.29
CA PHE A 106 31.38 16.65 19.63
C PHE A 106 29.90 16.32 19.65
N SER A 107 29.42 15.78 20.77
CA SER A 107 28.00 15.46 20.96
C SER A 107 27.32 16.55 21.79
N GLN A 108 26.26 17.15 21.24
CA GLN A 108 25.44 18.11 21.94
C GLN A 108 23.97 17.95 21.49
N PHE A 109 23.03 18.05 22.44
CA PHE A 109 21.58 17.90 22.17
C PHE A 109 21.23 16.56 21.50
N SER A 110 21.82 15.46 21.95
CA SER A 110 21.64 14.11 21.39
C SER A 110 22.00 13.99 19.90
N ARG A 111 22.85 14.88 19.37
CA ARG A 111 23.36 14.87 18.00
C ARG A 111 24.87 14.99 18.00
N VAL A 112 25.50 14.34 17.03
CA VAL A 112 26.93 14.50 16.75
C VAL A 112 27.12 15.67 15.80
N TRP A 113 28.00 16.60 16.18
CA TRP A 113 28.38 17.77 15.39
C TRP A 113 29.82 17.62 14.95
N PHE A 114 30.07 17.92 13.67
CA PHE A 114 31.42 17.90 13.12
C PHE A 114 32.02 19.29 13.13
N VAL A 115 33.28 19.37 13.57
CA VAL A 115 34.08 20.59 13.40
C VAL A 115 34.79 20.50 12.07
N ILE A 116 34.38 21.33 11.14
CA ILE A 116 34.90 21.36 9.77
C ILE A 116 35.88 22.54 9.63
N MET A 117 37.05 22.25 9.10
CA MET A 117 38.09 23.22 8.82
C MET A 117 38.26 23.40 7.32
N GLN A 118 38.28 24.65 6.85
CA GLN A 118 38.64 25.02 5.47
C GLN A 118 39.08 26.48 5.41
N SER A 119 39.74 26.85 4.32
CA SER A 119 40.12 28.27 4.09
C SER A 119 38.90 29.16 3.87
N GLU A 120 39.02 30.44 4.23
CA GLU A 120 38.03 31.45 3.87
C GLU A 120 37.88 31.55 2.34
N PRO A 121 36.64 31.87 1.84
CA PRO A 121 36.36 31.90 0.40
C PRO A 121 37.33 32.75 -0.44
N LYS A 122 37.84 33.85 0.13
CA LYS A 122 38.76 34.74 -0.55
C LYS A 122 40.13 34.12 -0.89
N TYR A 123 40.50 33.04 -0.18
CA TYR A 123 41.78 32.34 -0.36
C TYR A 123 41.64 31.01 -1.11
N ARG A 124 40.46 30.69 -1.62
CA ARG A 124 40.17 29.51 -2.42
C ARG A 124 39.25 29.79 -3.63
N ALA A 125 39.22 31.02 -4.07
CA ALA A 125 38.36 31.46 -5.17
C ALA A 125 38.95 31.21 -6.55
N LYS A 126 40.27 31.11 -6.66
CA LYS A 126 40.98 31.00 -7.92
C LYS A 126 41.99 29.86 -7.89
N PRO A 127 42.31 29.23 -9.05
CA PRO A 127 43.36 28.20 -9.14
C PRO A 127 44.72 28.67 -8.64
N GLU A 128 45.07 29.96 -8.86
CA GLU A 128 46.33 30.55 -8.43
C GLU A 128 46.48 30.65 -6.92
N ASP A 129 45.39 30.42 -6.17
CA ASP A 129 45.48 30.37 -4.71
C ASP A 129 46.18 29.09 -4.21
N ILE A 130 46.26 28.04 -5.05
CA ILE A 130 47.08 26.84 -4.79
C ILE A 130 48.56 27.17 -4.69
N ASP A 131 49.05 28.09 -5.54
CA ASP A 131 50.44 28.46 -5.59
C ASP A 131 50.95 29.16 -4.31
N LYS A 132 50.01 29.67 -3.50
CA LYS A 132 50.28 30.35 -2.24
C LYS A 132 50.42 29.38 -1.06
N LEU A 133 50.17 28.10 -1.27
CA LEU A 133 50.20 27.08 -0.23
C LEU A 133 51.60 26.47 -0.12
N TYR A 134 51.95 26.12 1.10
CA TYR A 134 53.22 25.49 1.42
C TYR A 134 53.00 24.21 2.21
N VAL A 135 53.86 23.23 1.93
CA VAL A 135 53.89 21.96 2.67
C VAL A 135 55.29 21.76 3.23
N ARG A 136 55.36 21.24 4.45
CA ARG A 136 56.64 20.97 5.11
C ARG A 136 57.25 19.67 4.57
N ASN A 137 58.53 19.71 4.18
CA ASN A 137 59.26 18.52 3.77
C ASN A 137 59.83 17.74 5.00
N SER A 138 60.46 16.59 4.74
CA SER A 138 61.12 15.77 5.74
C SER A 138 62.26 16.48 6.51
N ASN A 139 62.86 17.52 5.89
CA ASN A 139 63.94 18.33 6.47
C ASN A 139 63.42 19.51 7.31
N GLY A 140 62.08 19.72 7.34
CA GLY A 140 61.45 20.83 8.05
C GLY A 140 61.30 22.13 7.23
N GLU A 141 61.69 22.12 5.96
CA GLU A 141 61.58 23.29 5.06
C GLU A 141 60.18 23.41 4.46
N MET A 142 59.73 24.64 4.21
CA MET A 142 58.42 24.93 3.61
C MET A 142 58.57 25.01 2.09
N ILE A 143 58.00 24.03 1.39
CA ILE A 143 58.05 23.95 -0.07
C ILE A 143 56.70 24.42 -0.63
N PRO A 144 56.69 25.36 -1.62
CA PRO A 144 55.45 25.79 -2.23
C PRO A 144 54.84 24.66 -3.08
N LEU A 145 53.51 24.53 -3.06
CA LEU A 145 52.81 23.47 -3.80
C LEU A 145 52.95 23.65 -5.32
N SER A 146 53.13 24.85 -5.82
CA SER A 146 53.42 25.15 -7.25
C SER A 146 54.69 24.45 -7.75
N ALA A 147 55.60 24.03 -6.87
CA ALA A 147 56.77 23.26 -7.28
C ALA A 147 56.44 21.85 -7.76
N VAL A 148 55.35 21.23 -7.29
CA VAL A 148 54.98 19.82 -7.53
C VAL A 148 53.59 19.64 -8.11
N ILE A 149 52.80 20.70 -8.22
CA ILE A 149 51.42 20.67 -8.73
C ILE A 149 51.28 21.57 -9.94
N THR A 150 50.55 21.09 -10.95
CA THR A 150 50.02 21.90 -12.04
C THR A 150 48.53 21.72 -12.13
N THR A 151 47.82 22.78 -12.47
CA THR A 151 46.34 22.76 -12.53
C THR A 151 45.88 22.96 -13.98
N GLU A 152 44.83 22.23 -14.35
CA GLU A 152 44.14 22.38 -15.62
C GLU A 152 42.63 22.33 -15.47
N TYR A 153 41.90 23.10 -16.26
CA TYR A 153 40.45 22.97 -16.30
C TYR A 153 40.07 21.77 -17.16
N THR A 154 39.20 20.95 -16.62
CA THR A 154 38.59 19.79 -17.32
C THR A 154 37.10 19.75 -17.09
N ASN A 155 36.39 19.00 -17.91
CA ASN A 155 34.98 18.68 -17.66
C ASN A 155 34.87 17.26 -17.14
N GLY A 156 34.02 17.09 -16.12
CA GLY A 156 33.82 15.79 -15.54
C GLY A 156 32.47 15.68 -14.85
N ALA A 157 32.09 14.47 -14.53
CA ALA A 157 30.88 14.20 -13.76
C ALA A 157 31.09 14.54 -12.27
N THR A 158 30.11 15.21 -11.67
CA THR A 158 30.15 15.53 -10.24
C THR A 158 29.98 14.28 -9.39
N SER A 159 29.18 13.32 -9.85
CA SER A 159 28.97 12.02 -9.24
C SER A 159 28.82 10.95 -10.32
N LEU A 160 29.26 9.75 -10.02
CA LEU A 160 29.18 8.59 -10.89
C LEU A 160 28.29 7.53 -10.21
N PRO A 161 26.96 7.68 -10.26
CA PRO A 161 26.07 6.70 -9.67
C PRO A 161 26.14 5.38 -10.44
N HIS A 162 25.97 4.28 -9.71
CA HIS A 162 25.86 2.95 -10.27
C HIS A 162 24.50 2.37 -9.95
N TYR A 163 23.93 1.67 -10.92
CA TYR A 163 22.70 0.91 -10.75
C TYR A 163 22.94 -0.53 -11.24
N ASN A 164 22.64 -1.51 -10.41
CA ASN A 164 22.97 -2.94 -10.67
C ASN A 164 24.44 -3.19 -11.03
N GLY A 165 25.36 -2.41 -10.43
CA GLY A 165 26.80 -2.54 -10.68
C GLY A 165 27.30 -1.83 -11.94
N PHE A 166 26.45 -1.25 -12.78
CA PHE A 166 26.80 -0.50 -13.97
C PHE A 166 26.72 1.01 -13.73
N PRO A 167 27.64 1.80 -14.36
CA PRO A 167 27.49 3.25 -14.38
C PRO A 167 26.13 3.63 -14.94
N ALA A 168 25.41 4.53 -14.26
CA ALA A 168 24.04 4.81 -14.65
C ALA A 168 23.65 6.28 -14.41
N ALA A 169 22.67 6.76 -15.17
CA ALA A 169 22.09 8.08 -15.00
C ALA A 169 20.59 7.97 -14.69
N GLN A 170 20.17 8.60 -13.59
CA GLN A 170 18.78 8.62 -13.18
C GLN A 170 17.99 9.68 -13.94
N VAL A 171 16.83 9.29 -14.45
CA VAL A 171 15.81 10.18 -15.02
C VAL A 171 14.59 10.13 -14.11
N ILE A 172 14.15 11.30 -13.68
CA ILE A 172 12.98 11.50 -12.83
C ILE A 172 11.93 12.26 -13.61
N GLY A 173 10.67 11.93 -13.45
CA GLY A 173 9.56 12.62 -14.10
C GLY A 173 8.21 12.10 -13.66
N ASN A 174 7.15 12.65 -14.26
CA ASN A 174 5.76 12.27 -13.96
C ASN A 174 5.00 12.05 -15.27
N ALA A 175 3.86 11.32 -15.18
CA ALA A 175 2.90 11.33 -16.26
C ALA A 175 2.30 12.73 -16.44
N ALA A 176 2.01 13.11 -17.68
CA ALA A 176 1.34 14.37 -17.98
C ALA A 176 -0.14 14.29 -17.54
N PRO A 177 -0.79 15.42 -17.20
CA PRO A 177 -2.20 15.44 -16.86
C PRO A 177 -3.05 14.76 -17.93
N GLY A 178 -3.89 13.80 -17.52
CA GLY A 178 -4.75 13.02 -18.41
C GLY A 178 -4.15 11.70 -18.91
N TYR A 179 -2.90 11.40 -18.56
CA TYR A 179 -2.26 10.12 -18.85
C TYR A 179 -1.98 9.35 -17.57
N SER A 180 -2.08 8.02 -17.63
CA SER A 180 -1.76 7.17 -16.48
C SER A 180 -0.25 6.98 -16.33
N SER A 181 0.19 6.65 -15.11
CA SER A 181 1.60 6.30 -14.84
C SER A 181 2.08 5.16 -15.74
N GLY A 182 1.25 4.15 -15.99
CA GLY A 182 1.57 3.04 -16.91
C GLY A 182 1.76 3.49 -18.36
N GLN A 183 0.99 4.48 -18.84
CA GLN A 183 1.19 5.07 -20.18
C GLN A 183 2.50 5.87 -20.25
N GLY A 184 2.79 6.63 -19.19
CA GLY A 184 4.06 7.36 -19.10
C GLY A 184 5.27 6.42 -19.05
N MET A 185 5.21 5.34 -18.27
CA MET A 185 6.26 4.31 -18.23
C MET A 185 6.49 3.68 -19.62
N LYS A 186 5.41 3.29 -20.28
CA LYS A 186 5.48 2.72 -21.62
C LYS A 186 6.08 3.70 -22.63
N ALA A 187 5.72 4.98 -22.56
CA ALA A 187 6.30 6.02 -23.40
C ALA A 187 7.82 6.17 -23.19
N LEU A 188 8.31 6.07 -21.94
CA LEU A 188 9.74 6.07 -21.64
C LEU A 188 10.44 4.83 -22.21
N GLU A 189 9.83 3.66 -22.13
CA GLU A 189 10.37 2.41 -22.72
C GLU A 189 10.43 2.49 -24.25
N GLU A 190 9.41 3.04 -24.89
CA GLU A 190 9.38 3.26 -26.34
C GLU A 190 10.51 4.19 -26.78
N VAL A 191 10.70 5.31 -26.06
CA VAL A 191 11.82 6.23 -26.33
C VAL A 191 13.16 5.56 -26.06
N ALA A 192 13.28 4.74 -25.03
CA ALA A 192 14.51 4.00 -24.75
C ALA A 192 14.84 3.01 -25.89
N ALA A 193 13.84 2.30 -26.40
CA ALA A 193 14.03 1.39 -27.53
C ALA A 193 14.43 2.10 -28.84
N GLU A 194 14.00 3.37 -29.03
CA GLU A 194 14.34 4.19 -30.20
C GLU A 194 15.75 4.81 -30.11
N VAL A 195 16.13 5.28 -28.92
CA VAL A 195 17.25 6.23 -28.74
C VAL A 195 18.49 5.58 -28.14
N LEU A 196 18.35 4.54 -27.32
CA LEU A 196 19.50 3.94 -26.63
C LEU A 196 20.39 3.17 -27.61
N PRO A 197 21.68 3.51 -27.75
CA PRO A 197 22.60 2.78 -28.59
C PRO A 197 22.97 1.41 -27.99
N PRO A 198 23.54 0.48 -28.79
CA PRO A 198 24.06 -0.79 -28.27
C PRO A 198 25.04 -0.56 -27.10
N GLY A 199 24.92 -1.38 -26.06
CA GLY A 199 25.69 -1.24 -24.82
C GLY A 199 25.03 -0.37 -23.75
N TYR A 200 23.84 0.16 -24.03
CA TYR A 200 23.01 0.84 -23.03
C TYR A 200 21.73 0.08 -22.80
N THR A 201 21.33 0.01 -21.54
CA THR A 201 20.06 -0.60 -21.10
C THR A 201 19.34 0.34 -20.16
N TYR A 202 18.14 -0.03 -19.76
CA TYR A 202 17.40 0.74 -18.76
C TYR A 202 16.89 -0.17 -17.64
N GLY A 203 16.56 0.47 -16.51
CA GLY A 203 15.92 -0.20 -15.37
C GLY A 203 15.00 0.74 -14.62
N TRP A 204 14.07 0.16 -13.91
CA TRP A 204 13.12 0.86 -13.06
C TRP A 204 13.48 0.68 -11.59
N THR A 205 13.26 1.71 -10.78
CA THR A 205 13.38 1.63 -9.31
C THR A 205 12.17 2.23 -8.61
N GLY A 206 12.13 2.07 -7.30
CA GLY A 206 11.09 2.65 -6.47
C GLY A 206 9.69 2.15 -6.82
N ILE A 207 8.73 3.05 -6.78
CA ILE A 207 7.31 2.76 -7.06
C ILE A 207 7.12 2.26 -8.50
N SER A 208 7.92 2.77 -9.46
CA SER A 208 7.82 2.36 -10.87
C SER A 208 8.19 0.89 -11.07
N TYR A 209 9.22 0.40 -10.37
CA TYR A 209 9.58 -1.02 -10.37
C TYR A 209 8.46 -1.89 -9.80
N GLU A 210 7.90 -1.50 -8.65
CA GLU A 210 6.78 -2.21 -8.04
C GLU A 210 5.55 -2.23 -8.95
N GLN A 211 5.27 -1.13 -9.62
CA GLN A 211 4.15 -1.05 -10.56
C GLN A 211 4.36 -1.94 -11.78
N GLN A 212 5.57 -2.01 -12.33
CA GLN A 212 5.91 -2.89 -13.45
C GLN A 212 5.82 -4.36 -13.03
N SER A 213 6.40 -4.72 -11.88
CA SER A 213 6.40 -6.10 -11.38
C SER A 213 5.01 -6.57 -10.95
N SER A 214 4.19 -5.68 -10.40
CA SER A 214 2.84 -6.00 -9.89
C SER A 214 1.75 -5.97 -10.97
N GLY A 215 2.01 -5.40 -12.12
CA GLY A 215 0.98 -5.12 -13.14
C GLY A 215 0.22 -6.36 -13.64
N SER A 216 0.86 -7.53 -13.69
CA SER A 216 0.20 -8.80 -14.02
C SER A 216 -0.37 -9.53 -12.81
N SER A 217 0.11 -9.24 -11.61
CA SER A 217 -0.25 -9.97 -10.38
C SER A 217 -1.50 -9.41 -9.70
N SER A 218 -1.84 -8.14 -9.93
CA SER A 218 -2.99 -7.49 -9.28
C SER A 218 -4.31 -8.19 -9.56
N ALA A 219 -4.56 -8.60 -10.81
CA ALA A 219 -5.79 -9.32 -11.18
C ALA A 219 -5.90 -10.68 -10.45
N ILE A 220 -4.78 -11.37 -10.27
CA ILE A 220 -4.71 -12.66 -9.55
C ILE A 220 -5.02 -12.44 -8.07
N VAL A 221 -4.44 -11.40 -7.46
CA VAL A 221 -4.67 -11.06 -6.04
C VAL A 221 -6.13 -10.70 -5.80
N PHE A 222 -6.74 -9.87 -6.68
CA PHE A 222 -8.17 -9.54 -6.59
C PHE A 222 -9.05 -10.76 -6.77
N GLY A 223 -8.76 -11.62 -7.77
CA GLY A 223 -9.49 -12.86 -8.01
C GLY A 223 -9.40 -13.83 -6.84
N PHE A 224 -8.21 -13.99 -6.28
CA PHE A 224 -7.99 -14.85 -5.11
C PHE A 224 -8.68 -14.28 -3.85
N GLY A 225 -8.60 -12.97 -3.62
CA GLY A 225 -9.31 -12.31 -2.53
C GLY A 225 -10.82 -12.49 -2.61
N LEU A 226 -11.40 -12.32 -3.80
CA LEU A 226 -12.83 -12.54 -4.03
C LEU A 226 -13.23 -14.01 -3.83
N LEU A 227 -12.41 -14.95 -4.33
CA LEU A 227 -12.60 -16.38 -4.12
C LEU A 227 -12.57 -16.75 -2.64
N LEU A 228 -11.60 -16.19 -1.88
CA LEU A 228 -11.48 -16.45 -0.46
C LEU A 228 -12.71 -15.95 0.30
N VAL A 229 -13.17 -14.72 0.01
CA VAL A 229 -14.41 -14.17 0.57
C VAL A 229 -15.59 -15.07 0.23
N PHE A 230 -15.71 -15.54 -1.02
CA PHE A 230 -16.75 -16.47 -1.43
C PHE A 230 -16.73 -17.76 -0.62
N LEU A 231 -15.58 -18.38 -0.46
CA LEU A 231 -15.43 -19.65 0.27
C LEU A 231 -15.75 -19.49 1.77
N VAL A 232 -15.28 -18.39 2.38
CA VAL A 232 -15.60 -18.08 3.78
C VAL A 232 -17.11 -17.91 3.98
N LEU A 233 -17.76 -17.15 3.09
CA LEU A 233 -19.22 -16.98 3.15
C LEU A 233 -19.96 -18.28 2.86
N ALA A 234 -19.50 -19.10 1.93
CA ALA A 234 -20.10 -20.41 1.64
C ALA A 234 -20.02 -21.35 2.86
N ALA A 235 -18.89 -21.31 3.58
CA ALA A 235 -18.74 -22.07 4.82
C ALA A 235 -19.63 -21.50 5.95
N GLN A 236 -19.75 -20.18 6.06
CA GLN A 236 -20.55 -19.51 7.08
C GLN A 236 -22.06 -19.78 6.90
N TYR A 237 -22.54 -19.73 5.66
CA TYR A 237 -23.97 -19.90 5.35
C TYR A 237 -24.37 -21.34 5.01
N GLU A 238 -23.43 -22.26 4.99
CA GLU A 238 -23.68 -23.66 4.54
C GLU A 238 -24.44 -23.74 3.20
N SER A 239 -24.27 -22.73 2.35
CA SER A 239 -24.97 -22.56 1.07
C SER A 239 -24.04 -21.99 0.01
N TRP A 240 -24.22 -22.43 -1.24
CA TRP A 240 -23.50 -21.87 -2.39
C TRP A 240 -24.23 -20.70 -3.07
N ALA A 241 -25.52 -20.55 -2.83
CA ALA A 241 -26.36 -19.53 -3.44
C ALA A 241 -26.21 -18.16 -2.77
N LEU A 242 -26.22 -18.13 -1.43
CA LEU A 242 -26.16 -16.88 -0.66
C LEU A 242 -24.89 -16.08 -0.89
N PRO A 243 -23.68 -16.67 -0.89
CA PRO A 243 -22.45 -15.94 -1.21
C PRO A 243 -22.46 -15.30 -2.60
N GLY A 244 -23.13 -15.94 -3.57
CA GLY A 244 -23.29 -15.40 -4.92
C GLY A 244 -24.02 -14.05 -4.91
N SER A 245 -25.08 -13.92 -4.13
CA SER A 245 -25.83 -12.65 -4.01
C SER A 245 -25.02 -11.54 -3.34
N VAL A 246 -24.17 -11.88 -2.37
CA VAL A 246 -23.29 -10.92 -1.67
C VAL A 246 -22.19 -10.41 -2.58
N ILE A 247 -21.54 -11.30 -3.32
CA ILE A 247 -20.41 -10.93 -4.20
C ILE A 247 -20.84 -10.03 -5.35
N LEU A 248 -22.07 -10.19 -5.87
CA LEU A 248 -22.59 -9.30 -6.90
C LEU A 248 -22.78 -7.84 -6.44
N ALA A 249 -22.70 -7.56 -5.15
CA ALA A 249 -22.65 -6.19 -4.64
C ALA A 249 -21.29 -5.50 -4.88
N VAL A 250 -20.19 -6.26 -4.98
CA VAL A 250 -18.82 -5.75 -5.12
C VAL A 250 -18.63 -4.88 -6.37
N PRO A 251 -19.11 -5.26 -7.57
CA PRO A 251 -19.00 -4.43 -8.78
C PRO A 251 -19.53 -3.01 -8.62
N PHE A 252 -20.56 -2.78 -7.84
CA PHE A 252 -21.11 -1.43 -7.61
C PHE A 252 -20.15 -0.55 -6.80
N GLY A 253 -19.41 -1.14 -5.86
CA GLY A 253 -18.34 -0.46 -5.14
C GLY A 253 -17.18 -0.09 -6.07
N VAL A 254 -16.79 -1.02 -6.94
CA VAL A 254 -15.74 -0.78 -7.94
C VAL A 254 -16.14 0.33 -8.91
N ILE A 255 -17.37 0.31 -9.42
CA ILE A 255 -17.90 1.36 -10.31
C ILE A 255 -17.90 2.72 -9.58
N GLY A 256 -18.38 2.78 -8.34
CA GLY A 256 -18.38 4.00 -7.55
C GLY A 256 -16.96 4.56 -7.30
N ALA A 257 -16.01 3.68 -6.99
CA ALA A 257 -14.61 4.05 -6.81
C ALA A 257 -13.99 4.60 -8.11
N LEU A 258 -14.19 3.92 -9.23
CA LEU A 258 -13.69 4.34 -10.54
C LEU A 258 -14.30 5.68 -10.99
N LEU A 259 -15.61 5.88 -10.81
CA LEU A 259 -16.28 7.13 -11.14
C LEU A 259 -15.73 8.31 -10.31
N ALA A 260 -15.52 8.12 -9.01
CA ALA A 260 -14.97 9.16 -8.15
C ALA A 260 -13.52 9.51 -8.51
N THR A 261 -12.71 8.50 -8.81
CA THR A 261 -11.32 8.67 -9.25
C THR A 261 -11.24 9.40 -10.58
N TRP A 262 -12.07 9.00 -11.54
CA TRP A 262 -12.20 9.66 -12.83
C TRP A 262 -12.67 11.12 -12.71
N ALA A 263 -13.69 11.39 -11.90
CA ALA A 263 -14.24 12.74 -11.69
C ALA A 263 -13.21 13.70 -11.07
N ARG A 264 -12.25 13.18 -10.29
CA ARG A 264 -11.15 13.96 -9.71
C ARG A 264 -9.89 14.01 -10.58
N GLY A 265 -9.86 13.33 -11.73
CA GLY A 265 -8.69 13.25 -12.60
C GLY A 265 -7.51 12.51 -11.94
N LEU A 266 -7.79 11.58 -11.03
CA LEU A 266 -6.77 10.76 -10.39
C LEU A 266 -6.52 9.48 -11.20
N GLU A 267 -5.33 8.92 -11.07
CA GLU A 267 -4.91 7.72 -11.79
C GLU A 267 -5.26 6.44 -11.01
N ASN A 268 -5.31 5.32 -11.74
CA ASN A 268 -5.40 3.99 -11.14
C ASN A 268 -3.99 3.55 -10.70
N ASP A 269 -3.56 4.02 -9.56
CA ASP A 269 -2.29 3.68 -8.94
C ASP A 269 -2.42 2.51 -7.95
N VAL A 270 -1.29 2.09 -7.38
CA VAL A 270 -1.24 1.01 -6.38
C VAL A 270 -2.11 1.33 -5.15
N TYR A 271 -2.19 2.60 -4.76
CA TYR A 271 -3.00 3.02 -3.59
C TYR A 271 -4.48 2.92 -3.86
N PHE A 272 -4.92 3.29 -5.07
CA PHE A 272 -6.30 3.07 -5.50
C PHE A 272 -6.64 1.58 -5.49
N GLN A 273 -5.73 0.72 -5.96
CA GLN A 273 -5.92 -0.74 -5.95
C GLN A 273 -6.05 -1.29 -4.53
N ILE A 274 -5.24 -0.81 -3.58
CA ILE A 274 -5.39 -1.14 -2.15
C ILE A 274 -6.76 -0.67 -1.64
N GLY A 275 -7.19 0.54 -1.99
CA GLY A 275 -8.52 1.05 -1.67
C GLY A 275 -9.64 0.18 -2.21
N MET A 276 -9.52 -0.32 -3.45
CA MET A 276 -10.47 -1.26 -4.02
C MET A 276 -10.53 -2.59 -3.26
N LEU A 277 -9.40 -3.11 -2.79
CA LEU A 277 -9.37 -4.34 -1.98
C LEU A 277 -10.15 -4.15 -0.67
N VAL A 278 -9.95 -3.02 0.00
CA VAL A 278 -10.72 -2.65 1.20
C VAL A 278 -12.21 -2.55 0.88
N MET A 279 -12.56 -2.00 -0.28
CA MET A 279 -13.96 -1.87 -0.73
C MET A 279 -14.66 -3.20 -0.93
N ILE A 280 -13.97 -4.27 -1.34
CA ILE A 280 -14.55 -5.61 -1.46
C ILE A 280 -15.10 -6.06 -0.10
N GLY A 281 -14.32 -5.91 0.97
CA GLY A 281 -14.75 -6.27 2.32
C GLY A 281 -15.92 -5.42 2.83
N LEU A 282 -15.91 -4.11 2.55
CA LEU A 282 -16.98 -3.19 2.97
C LEU A 282 -18.28 -3.42 2.19
N ALA A 283 -18.19 -3.67 0.89
CA ALA A 283 -19.33 -4.01 0.05
C ALA A 283 -19.97 -5.33 0.52
N ALA A 284 -19.16 -6.34 0.77
CA ALA A 284 -19.62 -7.62 1.29
C ALA A 284 -20.35 -7.44 2.64
N LYS A 285 -19.79 -6.65 3.58
CA LYS A 285 -20.42 -6.36 4.87
C LYS A 285 -21.84 -5.81 4.72
N ASN A 286 -22.05 -4.82 3.85
CA ASN A 286 -23.37 -4.22 3.67
C ASN A 286 -24.36 -5.22 3.04
N ALA A 287 -23.92 -6.01 2.07
CA ALA A 287 -24.73 -7.04 1.45
C ALA A 287 -25.09 -8.17 2.42
N ILE A 288 -24.14 -8.61 3.24
CA ILE A 288 -24.33 -9.63 4.28
C ILE A 288 -25.48 -9.24 5.22
N LEU A 289 -25.49 -7.99 5.71
CA LEU A 289 -26.53 -7.51 6.63
C LEU A 289 -27.95 -7.61 6.05
N ILE A 290 -28.11 -7.41 4.74
CA ILE A 290 -29.40 -7.53 4.07
C ILE A 290 -29.77 -9.01 3.88
N VAL A 291 -28.82 -9.78 3.32
CA VAL A 291 -29.04 -11.19 2.97
C VAL A 291 -29.33 -12.03 4.22
N GLU A 292 -28.58 -11.84 5.31
CA GLU A 292 -28.77 -12.55 6.56
C GLU A 292 -30.17 -12.31 7.13
N PHE A 293 -30.60 -11.05 7.15
CA PHE A 293 -31.92 -10.69 7.63
C PHE A 293 -33.05 -11.21 6.71
N ALA A 294 -32.84 -11.19 5.39
CA ALA A 294 -33.78 -11.80 4.46
C ALA A 294 -33.93 -13.31 4.66
N VAL A 295 -32.84 -14.01 4.92
CA VAL A 295 -32.83 -15.44 5.27
C VAL A 295 -33.60 -15.69 6.57
N GLU A 296 -33.39 -14.85 7.59
CA GLU A 296 -34.13 -14.97 8.87
C GLU A 296 -35.64 -14.79 8.68
N LEU A 297 -36.05 -13.74 7.93
CA LEU A 297 -37.45 -13.51 7.61
C LEU A 297 -38.05 -14.68 6.80
N ARG A 298 -37.28 -15.22 5.85
CA ARG A 298 -37.69 -16.41 5.08
C ARG A 298 -37.88 -17.63 5.96
N HIS A 299 -37.02 -17.82 7.00
CA HIS A 299 -37.16 -18.90 7.97
C HIS A 299 -38.43 -18.74 8.86
N LYS A 300 -38.88 -17.50 9.10
CA LYS A 300 -40.10 -17.18 9.81
C LYS A 300 -41.37 -17.43 8.96
N GLY A 301 -41.23 -17.80 7.68
CA GLY A 301 -42.34 -18.19 6.79
C GLY A 301 -42.76 -17.12 5.80
N MET A 302 -42.07 -15.96 5.71
CA MET A 302 -42.38 -14.91 4.76
C MET A 302 -42.09 -15.36 3.32
N ASP A 303 -42.83 -14.78 2.36
CA ASP A 303 -42.56 -15.00 0.95
C ASP A 303 -41.17 -14.47 0.58
N LEU A 304 -40.51 -15.11 -0.41
CA LEU A 304 -39.14 -14.81 -0.81
C LEU A 304 -38.94 -13.34 -1.22
N VAL A 305 -39.90 -12.81 -2.01
CA VAL A 305 -39.81 -11.41 -2.50
C VAL A 305 -40.07 -10.43 -1.37
N ARG A 306 -41.05 -10.69 -0.51
CA ARG A 306 -41.36 -9.84 0.64
C ARG A 306 -40.22 -9.87 1.68
N ALA A 307 -39.68 -11.04 2.00
CA ALA A 307 -38.53 -11.16 2.88
C ALA A 307 -37.34 -10.34 2.41
N ALA A 308 -37.09 -10.28 1.10
CA ALA A 308 -36.02 -9.46 0.52
C ALA A 308 -36.28 -7.95 0.63
N ILE A 309 -37.53 -7.51 0.38
CA ILE A 309 -37.92 -6.10 0.46
C ILE A 309 -37.88 -5.62 1.91
N ASP A 310 -38.50 -6.34 2.82
CA ASP A 310 -38.57 -5.99 4.24
C ASP A 310 -37.18 -5.99 4.89
N ALA A 311 -36.32 -6.94 4.51
CA ALA A 311 -34.92 -6.95 4.94
C ALA A 311 -34.18 -5.69 4.48
N GLY A 312 -34.36 -5.28 3.23
CA GLY A 312 -33.80 -4.06 2.68
C GLY A 312 -34.29 -2.82 3.43
N GLU A 313 -35.57 -2.71 3.72
CA GLU A 313 -36.18 -1.59 4.42
C GLU A 313 -35.71 -1.50 5.88
N LEU A 314 -35.74 -2.60 6.61
CA LEU A 314 -35.35 -2.67 8.03
C LEU A 314 -33.84 -2.41 8.22
N ARG A 315 -33.02 -2.88 7.30
CA ARG A 315 -31.55 -2.71 7.37
C ARG A 315 -31.06 -1.42 6.68
N PHE A 316 -31.93 -0.66 6.02
CA PHE A 316 -31.57 0.59 5.35
C PHE A 316 -30.89 1.58 6.30
N ARG A 317 -31.52 1.89 7.43
CA ARG A 317 -31.01 2.87 8.39
C ARG A 317 -29.64 2.46 8.97
N PRO A 318 -29.41 1.25 9.52
CA PRO A 318 -28.11 0.80 10.01
C PRO A 318 -27.01 0.86 8.94
N ILE A 319 -27.29 0.48 7.69
CA ILE A 319 -26.33 0.49 6.60
C ILE A 319 -25.93 1.92 6.26
N ILE A 320 -26.89 2.83 6.12
CA ILE A 320 -26.58 4.25 5.82
C ILE A 320 -25.79 4.89 6.96
N MET A 321 -26.12 4.61 8.23
CA MET A 321 -25.39 5.15 9.37
C MET A 321 -23.94 4.68 9.37
N THR A 322 -23.68 3.40 9.16
CA THR A 322 -22.30 2.86 9.11
C THR A 322 -21.53 3.36 7.90
N SER A 323 -22.19 3.49 6.74
CA SER A 323 -21.59 4.03 5.51
C SER A 323 -21.20 5.49 5.66
N LEU A 324 -22.08 6.33 6.22
CA LEU A 324 -21.81 7.75 6.47
C LEU A 324 -20.69 7.93 7.49
N ALA A 325 -20.67 7.14 8.56
CA ALA A 325 -19.60 7.18 9.56
C ALA A 325 -18.25 6.82 8.92
N PHE A 326 -18.21 5.80 8.05
CA PHE A 326 -17.01 5.38 7.36
C PHE A 326 -16.54 6.43 6.32
N ILE A 327 -17.46 6.99 5.53
CA ILE A 327 -17.19 8.09 4.60
C ILE A 327 -16.62 9.28 5.37
N GLY A 328 -17.27 9.70 6.47
CA GLY A 328 -16.78 10.79 7.31
C GLY A 328 -15.39 10.56 7.87
N GLY A 329 -15.07 9.31 8.28
CA GLY A 329 -13.75 8.90 8.72
C GLY A 329 -12.68 8.91 7.63
N THR A 330 -13.06 8.71 6.37
CA THR A 330 -12.12 8.63 5.23
C THR A 330 -11.99 9.94 4.44
N ILE A 331 -12.92 10.90 4.58
CA ILE A 331 -12.81 12.24 3.97
C ILE A 331 -11.47 12.93 4.26
N PRO A 332 -10.91 12.91 5.48
CA PRO A 332 -9.61 13.53 5.76
C PRO A 332 -8.46 12.97 4.89
N LEU A 333 -8.53 11.68 4.51
CA LEU A 333 -7.56 11.12 3.55
C LEU A 333 -7.75 11.69 2.15
N ALA A 334 -9.01 11.82 1.70
CA ALA A 334 -9.32 12.34 0.36
C ALA A 334 -8.95 13.83 0.18
N VAL A 335 -8.85 14.62 1.27
CA VAL A 335 -8.49 16.04 1.24
C VAL A 335 -7.15 16.34 1.92
N ALA A 336 -6.33 15.32 2.18
CA ALA A 336 -5.05 15.45 2.87
C ALA A 336 -4.12 16.42 2.14
N THR A 337 -3.27 17.14 2.89
CA THR A 337 -2.25 18.05 2.35
C THR A 337 -0.86 17.66 2.86
N GLY A 338 0.19 18.20 2.23
CA GLY A 338 1.58 17.94 2.63
C GLY A 338 2.21 16.71 1.99
N ALA A 339 3.32 16.24 2.56
CA ALA A 339 4.05 15.09 2.04
C ALA A 339 3.18 13.82 2.01
N GLY A 340 3.22 13.08 0.89
CA GLY A 340 2.39 11.88 0.68
C GLY A 340 0.89 12.18 0.49
N ALA A 341 0.49 13.41 0.17
CA ALA A 341 -0.90 13.75 -0.07
C ALA A 341 -1.48 13.00 -1.28
N ALA A 342 -0.71 12.81 -2.34
CA ALA A 342 -1.16 12.14 -3.57
C ALA A 342 -1.65 10.72 -3.29
N SER A 343 -0.89 9.91 -2.55
CA SER A 343 -1.28 8.54 -2.18
C SER A 343 -2.54 8.50 -1.32
N ARG A 344 -2.65 9.42 -0.35
CA ARG A 344 -3.84 9.53 0.49
C ARG A 344 -5.06 9.98 -0.30
N HIS A 345 -4.90 10.88 -1.27
CA HIS A 345 -5.97 11.29 -2.18
C HIS A 345 -6.47 10.12 -3.02
N SER A 346 -5.57 9.34 -3.60
CA SER A 346 -5.91 8.19 -4.42
C SER A 346 -6.68 7.15 -3.60
N LEU A 347 -6.12 6.73 -2.46
CA LEU A 347 -6.75 5.80 -1.53
C LEU A 347 -8.11 6.31 -1.03
N GLY A 348 -8.13 7.54 -0.47
CA GLY A 348 -9.32 8.12 0.15
C GLY A 348 -10.45 8.36 -0.85
N THR A 349 -10.13 8.82 -2.06
CA THR A 349 -11.13 9.04 -3.12
C THR A 349 -11.76 7.74 -3.58
N GLY A 350 -10.94 6.70 -3.80
CA GLY A 350 -11.42 5.37 -4.18
C GLY A 350 -12.37 4.80 -3.13
N ILE A 351 -12.01 4.87 -1.86
CA ILE A 351 -12.83 4.38 -0.76
C ILE A 351 -14.14 5.17 -0.63
N VAL A 352 -14.08 6.51 -0.61
CA VAL A 352 -15.29 7.36 -0.50
C VAL A 352 -16.23 7.11 -1.67
N GLY A 353 -15.71 7.13 -2.90
CA GLY A 353 -16.52 6.87 -4.09
C GLY A 353 -17.12 5.48 -4.11
N GLY A 354 -16.33 4.47 -3.74
CA GLY A 354 -16.80 3.10 -3.63
C GLY A 354 -17.90 2.93 -2.58
N MET A 355 -17.75 3.55 -1.40
CA MET A 355 -18.78 3.52 -0.35
C MET A 355 -20.08 4.18 -0.79
N ILE A 356 -20.00 5.30 -1.53
CA ILE A 356 -21.19 5.92 -2.11
C ILE A 356 -21.87 4.96 -3.10
N GLY A 357 -21.09 4.32 -3.99
CA GLY A 357 -21.60 3.34 -4.95
C GLY A 357 -22.28 2.14 -4.28
N VAL A 358 -21.66 1.58 -3.23
CA VAL A 358 -22.24 0.47 -2.46
C VAL A 358 -23.50 0.92 -1.71
N SER A 359 -23.47 2.08 -1.05
CA SER A 359 -24.58 2.54 -0.23
C SER A 359 -25.80 2.98 -1.04
N THR A 360 -25.63 3.32 -2.31
CA THR A 360 -26.71 3.71 -3.21
C THR A 360 -27.16 2.55 -4.11
N LEU A 361 -26.25 2.04 -4.94
CA LEU A 361 -26.59 1.05 -5.96
C LEU A 361 -26.69 -0.36 -5.38
N ALA A 362 -25.71 -0.80 -4.56
CA ALA A 362 -25.77 -2.16 -4.03
C ALA A 362 -26.96 -2.36 -3.11
N LEU A 363 -27.33 -1.37 -2.30
CA LEU A 363 -28.51 -1.42 -1.44
C LEU A 363 -29.80 -1.69 -2.22
N LEU A 364 -29.91 -1.12 -3.43
CA LEU A 364 -31.07 -1.34 -4.31
C LEU A 364 -31.03 -2.72 -4.98
N PHE A 365 -29.85 -3.19 -5.38
CA PHE A 365 -29.72 -4.40 -6.19
C PHE A 365 -29.53 -5.69 -5.35
N VAL A 366 -29.00 -5.62 -4.13
CA VAL A 366 -28.78 -6.79 -3.28
C VAL A 366 -30.06 -7.59 -3.02
N PRO A 367 -31.22 -6.98 -2.67
CA PRO A 367 -32.48 -7.72 -2.52
C PRO A 367 -32.87 -8.48 -3.80
N ILE A 368 -32.63 -7.88 -4.97
CA ILE A 368 -32.92 -8.50 -6.28
C ILE A 368 -32.04 -9.72 -6.50
N PHE A 369 -30.74 -9.59 -6.21
CA PHE A 369 -29.79 -10.71 -6.34
C PHE A 369 -30.11 -11.84 -5.36
N TYR A 370 -30.52 -11.51 -4.14
CA TYR A 370 -30.98 -12.50 -3.17
C TYR A 370 -32.18 -13.30 -3.72
N VAL A 371 -33.22 -12.61 -4.21
CA VAL A 371 -34.39 -13.26 -4.82
C VAL A 371 -34.01 -14.14 -6.01
N TRP A 372 -33.06 -13.68 -6.83
CA TRP A 372 -32.61 -14.45 -8.00
C TRP A 372 -31.85 -15.73 -7.60
N PHE A 373 -30.85 -15.61 -6.74
CA PHE A 373 -30.02 -16.75 -6.35
C PHE A 373 -30.76 -17.73 -5.46
N GLU A 374 -31.45 -17.22 -4.45
CA GLU A 374 -32.20 -18.08 -3.52
C GLU A 374 -33.39 -18.73 -4.23
N GLY A 375 -34.11 -17.99 -5.09
CA GLY A 375 -35.16 -18.54 -5.93
C GLY A 375 -34.65 -19.62 -6.90
N TRP A 376 -33.43 -19.46 -7.42
CA TRP A 376 -32.81 -20.51 -8.23
C TRP A 376 -32.45 -21.74 -7.37
N ALA A 377 -31.90 -21.54 -6.19
CA ALA A 377 -31.52 -22.60 -5.26
C ALA A 377 -32.76 -23.37 -4.76
N GLU A 378 -33.83 -22.66 -4.35
CA GLU A 378 -35.09 -23.26 -3.93
C GLU A 378 -35.75 -24.09 -5.06
N ARG A 379 -35.78 -23.55 -6.28
CA ARG A 379 -36.32 -24.28 -7.46
C ARG A 379 -35.51 -25.54 -7.77
N SER A 380 -34.20 -25.48 -7.68
CA SER A 380 -33.33 -26.63 -7.92
C SER A 380 -33.43 -27.64 -6.79
N GLY A 381 -33.47 -27.17 -5.53
CA GLY A 381 -33.65 -27.98 -4.32
C GLY A 381 -34.99 -28.70 -4.32
N ALA A 382 -36.10 -27.99 -4.61
CA ALA A 382 -37.43 -28.56 -4.65
C ALA A 382 -37.57 -29.63 -5.75
N LYS A 383 -37.02 -29.42 -6.94
CA LYS A 383 -37.02 -30.44 -8.00
C LYS A 383 -36.26 -31.71 -7.60
N SER A 384 -35.13 -31.55 -6.92
CA SER A 384 -34.32 -32.69 -6.43
C SER A 384 -35.01 -33.37 -5.25
N ALA A 385 -35.62 -32.60 -4.35
CA ALA A 385 -36.39 -33.10 -3.22
C ALA A 385 -37.61 -33.89 -3.67
N LEU A 386 -38.36 -33.38 -4.65
CA LEU A 386 -39.52 -34.11 -5.22
C LEU A 386 -39.11 -35.45 -5.84
N LYS A 387 -38.04 -35.48 -6.62
CA LYS A 387 -37.50 -36.73 -7.21
C LYS A 387 -37.11 -37.74 -6.14
N LEU A 388 -36.45 -37.27 -5.07
CA LEU A 388 -36.03 -38.14 -3.97
C LEU A 388 -37.26 -38.61 -3.14
N ALA A 389 -38.19 -37.71 -2.87
CA ALA A 389 -39.43 -38.06 -2.14
C ALA A 389 -40.28 -39.09 -2.91
N ALA A 390 -40.42 -38.96 -4.22
CA ALA A 390 -41.09 -39.94 -5.08
C ALA A 390 -40.40 -41.31 -5.00
N LYS A 391 -39.05 -41.33 -5.01
CA LYS A 391 -38.26 -42.57 -4.86
C LYS A 391 -38.38 -43.21 -3.46
N LEU A 392 -38.48 -42.40 -2.40
CA LEU A 392 -38.70 -42.88 -1.05
C LEU A 392 -40.13 -43.39 -0.85
N SER A 393 -41.11 -42.66 -1.39
CA SER A 393 -42.51 -43.07 -1.40
C SER A 393 -42.72 -44.43 -2.08
N SER A 394 -42.05 -44.65 -3.23
CA SER A 394 -42.10 -45.95 -3.92
C SER A 394 -41.50 -47.11 -3.12
N ARG A 395 -40.69 -46.80 -2.10
CA ARG A 395 -40.09 -47.79 -1.17
C ARG A 395 -40.76 -47.82 0.19
N ASN A 396 -41.88 -47.12 0.38
CA ASN A 396 -42.62 -46.98 1.64
C ASN A 396 -41.79 -46.42 2.81
N ILE A 397 -40.78 -45.55 2.53
CA ILE A 397 -39.93 -44.92 3.53
C ILE A 397 -40.49 -43.53 3.83
N PRO A 398 -40.62 -43.12 5.11
CA PRO A 398 -41.17 -41.81 5.48
C PRO A 398 -40.27 -40.67 4.99
N ILE A 399 -40.91 -39.56 4.59
CA ILE A 399 -40.23 -38.34 4.15
C ILE A 399 -39.59 -37.64 5.36
N THR A 400 -38.31 -37.36 5.30
CA THR A 400 -37.56 -36.63 6.35
C THR A 400 -37.97 -35.17 6.42
N ASP A 401 -37.87 -34.51 7.59
CA ASP A 401 -38.25 -33.09 7.76
C ASP A 401 -37.45 -32.14 6.87
N LYS A 402 -36.18 -32.41 6.63
CA LYS A 402 -35.36 -31.62 5.68
C LYS A 402 -35.91 -31.70 4.25
N LEU A 403 -36.35 -32.86 3.82
CA LEU A 403 -36.92 -33.07 2.50
C LEU A 403 -38.30 -32.40 2.38
N ARG A 404 -39.10 -32.47 3.42
CA ARG A 404 -40.40 -31.81 3.55
C ARG A 404 -40.25 -30.29 3.42
N THR A 405 -39.33 -29.69 4.17
CA THR A 405 -39.05 -28.26 4.14
C THR A 405 -38.57 -27.80 2.75
N ALA A 406 -37.72 -28.56 2.08
CA ALA A 406 -37.25 -28.26 0.73
C ALA A 406 -38.38 -28.30 -0.31
N ILE A 407 -39.37 -29.16 -0.16
CA ILE A 407 -40.56 -29.25 -1.03
C ILE A 407 -41.49 -28.07 -0.78
N LEU A 408 -41.74 -27.71 0.48
CA LEU A 408 -42.62 -26.62 0.88
C LEU A 408 -42.08 -25.24 0.48
N ARG A 409 -40.78 -25.10 0.33
CA ARG A 409 -40.13 -23.86 -0.19
C ARG A 409 -40.10 -23.77 -1.72
N GLY A 410 -40.57 -24.82 -2.39
CA GLY A 410 -40.62 -24.84 -3.87
C GLY A 410 -41.69 -23.93 -4.46
N PRO A 411 -41.57 -23.60 -5.75
CA PRO A 411 -42.52 -22.73 -6.44
C PRO A 411 -43.93 -23.37 -6.48
N GLY A 412 -44.95 -22.59 -6.17
CA GLY A 412 -46.35 -22.98 -6.21
C GLY A 412 -46.88 -23.59 -4.91
N THR A 413 -46.08 -23.62 -3.84
CA THR A 413 -46.53 -24.02 -2.50
C THR A 413 -46.48 -22.82 -1.54
N VAL A 414 -47.56 -22.67 -0.74
CA VAL A 414 -47.53 -21.69 0.35
C VAL A 414 -46.76 -22.30 1.50
N TYR A 415 -45.79 -21.60 2.04
CA TYR A 415 -44.92 -22.10 3.09
C TYR A 415 -45.67 -22.14 4.43
N ASP A 416 -46.10 -23.34 4.83
CA ASP A 416 -46.56 -23.64 6.20
C ASP A 416 -45.58 -24.64 6.83
N PRO A 417 -44.81 -24.22 7.86
CA PRO A 417 -43.82 -25.11 8.50
C PRO A 417 -44.42 -26.38 9.10
N ASN A 418 -45.73 -26.39 9.40
CA ASN A 418 -46.44 -27.50 9.99
C ASN A 418 -47.28 -28.31 8.99
N ALA A 419 -47.32 -27.93 7.70
CA ALA A 419 -48.08 -28.62 6.67
C ALA A 419 -47.64 -30.08 6.52
N THR A 420 -48.58 -30.96 6.27
CA THR A 420 -48.30 -32.37 5.96
C THR A 420 -48.07 -32.50 4.45
N VAL A 421 -46.92 -33.02 4.07
CA VAL A 421 -46.54 -33.25 2.66
C VAL A 421 -46.67 -34.71 2.33
N LYS A 422 -47.50 -35.06 1.33
CA LYS A 422 -47.60 -36.38 0.73
C LYS A 422 -47.14 -36.32 -0.72
N VAL A 423 -46.22 -37.18 -1.09
CA VAL A 423 -45.75 -37.31 -2.45
C VAL A 423 -46.08 -38.69 -2.97
N SER A 424 -46.84 -38.79 -4.07
CA SER A 424 -47.18 -40.08 -4.66
C SER A 424 -45.94 -40.68 -5.38
N PRO A 425 -45.92 -41.99 -5.63
CA PRO A 425 -44.85 -42.63 -6.39
C PRO A 425 -44.73 -42.09 -7.83
N SER A 426 -45.76 -41.47 -8.36
CA SER A 426 -45.79 -40.79 -9.65
C SER A 426 -45.17 -39.38 -9.59
N GLY A 427 -44.83 -38.87 -8.40
CA GLY A 427 -44.28 -37.52 -8.20
C GLY A 427 -45.35 -36.43 -8.01
N GLU A 428 -46.62 -36.81 -7.85
CA GLU A 428 -47.73 -35.87 -7.59
C GLU A 428 -47.62 -35.40 -6.12
N LEU A 429 -47.67 -34.07 -5.94
CA LEU A 429 -47.50 -33.40 -4.64
C LEU A 429 -48.90 -33.05 -4.06
N THR A 430 -49.16 -33.52 -2.86
CA THR A 430 -50.32 -33.11 -2.04
C THR A 430 -49.83 -32.46 -0.77
N VAL A 431 -50.06 -31.14 -0.61
CA VAL A 431 -49.76 -30.37 0.59
C VAL A 431 -51.05 -30.14 1.36
N ILE A 432 -51.11 -30.60 2.62
CA ILE A 432 -52.21 -30.37 3.52
C ILE A 432 -51.73 -29.39 4.58
N ASN A 433 -52.21 -28.15 4.53
CA ASN A 433 -51.86 -27.13 5.49
C ASN A 433 -52.35 -27.50 6.91
N SER A 434 -51.69 -26.95 7.92
CA SER A 434 -52.09 -27.18 9.31
C SER A 434 -53.49 -26.61 9.61
N PRO A 435 -54.26 -27.22 10.50
CA PRO A 435 -55.57 -26.69 10.92
C PRO A 435 -55.40 -25.26 11.47
N GLY A 436 -56.11 -24.30 10.89
CA GLY A 436 -56.06 -22.90 11.27
C GLY A 436 -54.95 -22.07 10.55
N PHE A 437 -54.22 -22.66 9.60
CA PHE A 437 -53.30 -21.92 8.78
C PHE A 437 -54.05 -20.96 7.84
N ASN A 438 -53.83 -19.68 8.03
CA ASN A 438 -54.38 -18.62 7.16
C ASN A 438 -53.25 -17.99 6.37
N PRO A 439 -53.14 -18.20 5.05
CA PRO A 439 -52.13 -17.60 4.21
C PRO A 439 -52.20 -16.06 4.18
N GLU A 440 -53.38 -15.46 4.39
CA GLU A 440 -53.58 -14.03 4.50
C GLU A 440 -53.14 -13.46 5.88
N GLY A 441 -53.18 -14.29 6.95
CA GLY A 441 -52.81 -13.87 8.29
C GLY A 441 -51.31 -13.72 8.51
N VAL A 442 -50.49 -14.31 7.67
CA VAL A 442 -49.01 -14.09 7.65
C VAL A 442 -48.68 -12.68 7.16
N GLU A 443 -49.58 -12.03 6.39
CA GLU A 443 -49.44 -10.67 5.94
C GLU A 443 -49.64 -9.61 7.05
N ASN A 444 -50.40 -9.95 8.13
CA ASN A 444 -50.84 -8.99 9.13
C ASN A 444 -50.33 -9.27 10.55
N GLN A 445 -49.41 -10.22 10.74
CA GLN A 445 -48.70 -10.25 12.01
C GLN A 445 -47.71 -9.06 11.98
N ASP A 446 -48.17 -7.96 12.57
CA ASP A 446 -47.28 -6.92 13.14
C ASP A 446 -46.32 -7.67 14.07
N ILE A 447 -45.21 -8.14 13.54
CA ILE A 447 -44.08 -8.56 14.31
C ILE A 447 -43.66 -7.29 15.01
N GLY A 448 -43.96 -7.18 16.30
CA GLY A 448 -43.66 -6.03 17.13
C GLY A 448 -42.18 -5.70 17.02
N ILE A 449 -41.87 -4.87 16.06
CA ILE A 449 -40.50 -4.42 15.69
C ILE A 449 -39.82 -3.75 16.90
N GLY A 450 -40.62 -3.29 17.90
CA GLY A 450 -40.12 -2.69 19.12
C GLY A 450 -39.43 -3.70 20.06
N ASP A 451 -39.84 -4.96 20.10
CA ASP A 451 -39.28 -5.94 21.04
C ASP A 451 -37.99 -6.60 20.54
N LEU A 452 -37.85 -6.83 19.23
CA LEU A 452 -36.63 -7.40 18.64
C LEU A 452 -35.45 -6.43 18.66
N THR A 453 -35.70 -5.15 18.35
CA THR A 453 -34.65 -4.12 18.41
C THR A 453 -34.20 -3.85 19.86
N SER A 454 -35.07 -3.98 20.84
CA SER A 454 -34.70 -3.75 22.25
C SER A 454 -33.91 -4.92 22.84
N GLN A 455 -34.18 -6.17 22.42
CA GLN A 455 -33.40 -7.33 22.85
C GLN A 455 -32.05 -7.43 22.17
N GLU A 456 -31.95 -7.17 20.85
CA GLU A 456 -30.66 -7.13 20.16
C GLU A 456 -29.81 -5.95 20.58
N GLN A 457 -30.39 -4.75 20.81
CA GLN A 457 -29.64 -3.63 21.37
C GLN A 457 -29.13 -3.92 22.78
N LYS A 458 -29.92 -4.56 23.65
CA LYS A 458 -29.45 -4.98 24.98
C LYS A 458 -28.37 -6.05 24.89
N ALA A 459 -28.50 -7.05 24.03
CA ALA A 459 -27.50 -8.09 23.83
C ALA A 459 -26.21 -7.56 23.21
N ASN A 460 -26.30 -6.60 22.25
CA ASN A 460 -25.13 -5.95 21.64
C ASN A 460 -24.44 -4.96 22.58
N VAL A 461 -25.18 -4.23 23.42
CA VAL A 461 -24.61 -3.36 24.44
C VAL A 461 -23.92 -4.18 25.52
N GLU A 462 -24.53 -5.28 25.97
CA GLU A 462 -23.95 -6.17 26.98
C GLU A 462 -22.74 -6.96 26.47
N SER A 463 -22.70 -7.28 25.16
CA SER A 463 -21.51 -7.87 24.51
C SER A 463 -20.41 -6.84 24.24
N ALA A 464 -20.76 -5.61 23.89
CA ALA A 464 -19.79 -4.52 23.71
C ALA A 464 -19.16 -4.11 25.05
N ASP A 465 -19.93 -4.06 26.14
CA ASP A 465 -19.41 -3.77 27.48
C ASP A 465 -18.48 -4.89 27.96
N LYS A 466 -18.83 -6.16 27.72
CA LYS A 466 -17.96 -7.31 28.04
C LYS A 466 -16.67 -7.34 27.21
N LEU A 467 -16.72 -6.91 25.94
CA LEU A 467 -15.52 -6.79 25.07
C LEU A 467 -14.63 -5.64 25.53
N THR A 468 -15.20 -4.49 25.87
CA THR A 468 -14.43 -3.34 26.38
C THR A 468 -13.81 -3.62 27.75
N ASP A 469 -14.46 -4.37 28.62
CA ASP A 469 -13.88 -4.78 29.89
C ASP A 469 -12.76 -5.84 29.72
N LEU A 470 -12.91 -6.77 28.76
CA LEU A 470 -11.87 -7.75 28.41
C LEU A 470 -10.65 -7.09 27.74
N GLU A 471 -10.86 -6.08 26.89
CA GLU A 471 -9.77 -5.31 26.28
C GLU A 471 -9.06 -4.41 27.30
N ARG A 472 -9.79 -3.80 28.24
CA ARG A 472 -9.20 -3.10 29.38
C ARG A 472 -8.39 -4.01 30.29
N GLU A 473 -8.91 -5.21 30.58
CA GLU A 473 -8.17 -6.19 31.41
C GLU A 473 -6.92 -6.72 30.72
N LYS A 474 -6.93 -6.88 29.39
CA LYS A 474 -5.75 -7.23 28.59
C LYS A 474 -4.74 -6.10 28.54
N SER A 475 -5.16 -4.87 28.27
CA SER A 475 -4.29 -3.67 28.25
C SER A 475 -3.62 -3.45 29.61
N VAL A 476 -4.35 -3.59 30.72
CA VAL A 476 -3.79 -3.48 32.09
C VAL A 476 -2.83 -4.63 32.41
N LYS A 477 -3.02 -5.82 31.82
CA LYS A 477 -2.06 -6.95 31.98
C LYS A 477 -0.81 -6.74 31.13
N GLU A 478 -0.93 -6.23 29.91
CA GLU A 478 0.21 -5.92 29.05
C GLU A 478 1.06 -4.77 29.64
N ASP A 479 0.44 -3.68 30.10
CA ASP A 479 1.13 -2.58 30.77
C ASP A 479 1.87 -3.04 32.04
N LYS A 480 1.24 -3.90 32.85
CA LYS A 480 1.92 -4.48 34.03
C LYS A 480 3.10 -5.36 33.66
N THR A 481 3.02 -6.10 32.55
CA THR A 481 4.10 -6.98 32.08
C THR A 481 5.27 -6.17 31.51
N GLU A 482 4.96 -5.07 30.83
CA GLU A 482 5.98 -4.16 30.27
C GLU A 482 6.70 -3.36 31.37
N ILE A 483 5.96 -2.80 32.33
CA ILE A 483 6.50 -2.13 33.51
C ILE A 483 7.37 -3.10 34.34
N THR A 484 6.96 -4.36 34.49
CA THR A 484 7.75 -5.36 35.22
C THR A 484 9.03 -5.71 34.49
N LYS A 485 9.05 -5.76 33.16
CA LYS A 485 10.25 -5.95 32.35
C LYS A 485 11.19 -4.75 32.41
N GLU A 486 10.68 -3.52 32.36
CA GLU A 486 11.50 -2.31 32.52
C GLU A 486 12.11 -2.20 33.92
N VAL A 487 11.37 -2.52 34.97
CA VAL A 487 11.89 -2.52 36.36
C VAL A 487 12.93 -3.60 36.55
N LEU A 488 12.77 -4.79 35.95
CA LEU A 488 13.77 -5.86 36.00
C LEU A 488 15.05 -5.45 35.24
N SER A 489 14.95 -4.83 34.06
CA SER A 489 16.09 -4.35 33.30
C SER A 489 16.81 -3.20 33.99
N ALA A 490 16.09 -2.28 34.64
CA ALA A 490 16.68 -1.20 35.44
C ALA A 490 17.40 -1.71 36.68
N ASN A 491 16.89 -2.75 37.34
CA ASN A 491 17.56 -3.41 38.47
C ASN A 491 18.84 -4.17 38.05
N GLU A 492 18.84 -4.85 36.89
CA GLU A 492 20.03 -5.49 36.34
C GLU A 492 21.12 -4.47 35.97
N VAL A 493 20.76 -3.34 35.39
CA VAL A 493 21.69 -2.24 35.07
C VAL A 493 22.25 -1.63 36.36
N SER A 494 21.42 -1.47 37.41
CA SER A 494 21.84 -0.94 38.70
C SER A 494 22.77 -1.90 39.43
N GLN A 495 22.52 -3.21 39.37
CA GLN A 495 23.41 -4.23 39.93
C GLN A 495 24.76 -4.30 39.21
N LYS A 496 24.74 -4.27 37.86
CA LYS A 496 25.97 -4.21 37.06
C LYS A 496 26.78 -2.93 37.32
N ALA A 497 26.14 -1.81 37.60
CA ALA A 497 26.80 -0.57 37.98
C ALA A 497 27.39 -0.61 39.41
N ALA A 498 26.77 -1.33 40.35
CA ALA A 498 27.27 -1.56 41.70
C ALA A 498 28.48 -2.52 41.72
N ASP A 499 28.43 -3.58 40.90
CA ASP A 499 29.53 -4.55 40.75
C ASP A 499 30.75 -3.93 40.04
N ALA A 500 30.53 -3.02 39.07
CA ALA A 500 31.59 -2.26 38.41
C ALA A 500 32.30 -1.26 39.35
N LYS A 501 31.63 -0.79 40.42
CA LYS A 501 32.19 0.10 41.42
C LYS A 501 33.08 -0.63 42.46
N ASN A 502 32.83 -1.91 42.67
CA ASN A 502 33.60 -2.74 43.62
C ASN A 502 34.84 -3.40 43.01
N ASN A 503 35.00 -3.37 41.68
CA ASN A 503 36.14 -4.01 41.00
C ASN A 503 37.12 -2.97 40.41
N LYS A 504 37.61 -2.04 41.24
CA LYS A 504 38.76 -1.20 40.90
C LYS A 504 40.05 -1.95 41.21
N GLY A 505 40.49 -2.79 40.30
CA GLY A 505 41.76 -3.45 40.34
C GLY A 505 42.02 -4.30 39.10
N ALA A 506 42.95 -3.84 38.27
CA ALA A 506 43.51 -4.48 37.08
C ALA A 506 42.93 -4.07 35.72
N VAL A 507 43.62 -3.09 35.13
CA VAL A 507 43.51 -2.75 33.70
C VAL A 507 44.38 -3.73 32.92
N SER A 508 43.76 -4.53 32.08
CA SER A 508 44.43 -5.27 30.99
C SER A 508 43.82 -4.85 29.65
N TYR A 509 44.66 -4.20 28.86
CA TYR A 509 44.31 -3.87 27.47
C TYR A 509 44.38 -5.13 26.62
N THR A 510 43.25 -5.55 26.05
CA THR A 510 43.23 -6.47 24.92
C THR A 510 42.47 -5.81 23.74
N HIS A 511 43.17 -5.78 22.61
CA HIS A 511 42.71 -5.30 21.32
C HIS A 511 41.39 -5.95 20.88
N LEU A 512 40.41 -5.15 20.55
CA LEU A 512 39.27 -5.58 19.75
C LEU A 512 39.36 -4.93 18.35
N ARG A 513 39.63 -5.78 17.39
CA ARG A 513 39.63 -5.51 15.96
C ARG A 513 38.18 -5.31 15.51
N ALA A 514 37.86 -4.14 14.97
CA ALA A 514 36.59 -3.89 14.30
C ALA A 514 36.57 -4.62 12.96
N HIS A 515 35.57 -5.44 12.76
CA HIS A 515 35.16 -5.90 11.43
C HIS A 515 34.16 -4.90 10.85
N GLU A 516 34.58 -4.23 9.81
CA GLU A 516 33.69 -3.55 8.86
C GLU A 516 32.77 -4.60 8.19
N THR A 517 31.48 -4.37 8.26
CA THR A 517 30.53 -4.88 7.28
C THR A 517 29.81 -3.68 6.68
N VAL A 518 30.13 -3.45 5.42
CA VAL A 518 29.45 -2.59 4.49
C VAL A 518 28.07 -3.19 4.16
N LEU A 519 27.03 -2.44 4.34
CA LEU A 519 25.79 -2.51 3.55
C LEU A 519 25.31 -1.09 3.27
#